data_d685fd54278a8695c4fd4c86bab52db8
#
_entry.id   d685fd54278a8695c4fd4c86bab52db8
#
_cell.length_a   1.000
_cell.length_b   1.000
_cell.length_c   1.000
_cell.angle_alpha   90.00
_cell.angle_beta   90.00
_cell.angle_gamma   90.00
#
_symmetry.space_group_name_H-M   'P 1'
#
loop_
_entity.id
_entity.type
_entity.pdbx_description
1 polymer ?
#
loop_
_entity_poly.entity_id
_entity_poly.type
_entity_poly.pdbx_seq_one_letter_code
_entity_poly.pdbx_strand_id
1 'polypeptide(L)'
;MNVESSLFCELTAEQLEAVLRAALDTQVVQARLLSGGLFNTTYFIQTATRGDVVLRVGPINRHLLLPYEHRLMEIEAQVYRICASHGIEASELLALDTGKTVIDRDYMIVRYLPGQNLYEFRQEEHLPRIMQELGDAVARMNAVTAPRFGRIDTVTSGGGFARWSEFLLSEVDEWIPLAQRAALLTCTECERLRSTFSEHAPLFDEITTPCLTHTDLGPGNLLVRTDGERPEFGAIIDPDRAFFGDPMFEFCQITWMLTDDFLRGYGGALPSDEASVRRRKLYRALRLCWDAYVWEMEYNKHEYMLSSMNIVRQIMNECERVSLQ
;
A
#
# COMPACT_ATOMS: atom_id res chain seq x y z
N MET A 1 -3.78 3.35 19.05
CA MET A 1 -2.97 4.59 19.10
C MET A 1 -3.79 5.69 18.46
N ASN A 2 -4.22 6.73 19.18
CA ASN A 2 -4.88 7.89 18.55
C ASN A 2 -3.78 8.73 17.88
N VAL A 3 -3.58 8.52 16.59
CA VAL A 3 -2.73 9.39 15.78
C VAL A 3 -3.64 10.49 15.23
N GLU A 4 -3.40 11.73 15.63
CA GLU A 4 -4.04 12.88 14.98
C GLU A 4 -3.37 13.05 13.62
N SER A 5 -4.12 12.78 12.55
CA SER A 5 -3.67 12.97 11.18
C SER A 5 -4.04 14.37 10.70
N SER A 6 -3.09 15.10 10.14
CA SER A 6 -3.34 16.40 9.49
C SER A 6 -4.19 16.25 8.21
N LEU A 7 -4.41 15.04 7.76
CA LEU A 7 -5.11 14.70 6.51
C LEU A 7 -6.60 14.40 6.74
N PHE A 8 -6.99 14.15 8.00
CA PHE A 8 -8.33 13.71 8.35
C PHE A 8 -9.35 14.86 8.39
N CYS A 9 -10.51 14.63 7.78
CA CYS A 9 -11.67 15.53 7.92
C CYS A 9 -12.96 14.76 7.65
N GLU A 10 -13.90 14.80 8.58
CA GLU A 10 -15.21 14.18 8.42
C GLU A 10 -16.07 14.91 7.39
N LEU A 11 -16.97 14.17 6.74
CA LEU A 11 -18.04 14.73 5.92
C LEU A 11 -19.26 15.06 6.80
N THR A 12 -20.01 16.07 6.40
CA THR A 12 -21.35 16.33 6.99
C THR A 12 -22.37 15.28 6.52
N ALA A 13 -23.49 15.17 7.22
CA ALA A 13 -24.57 14.27 6.81
C ALA A 13 -25.10 14.60 5.40
N GLU A 14 -25.17 15.90 5.05
CA GLU A 14 -25.59 16.35 3.73
C GLU A 14 -24.60 15.93 2.65
N GLN A 15 -23.29 15.98 2.93
CA GLN A 15 -22.26 15.54 2.00
C GLN A 15 -22.29 14.02 1.78
N LEU A 16 -22.49 13.23 2.85
CA LEU A 16 -22.66 11.78 2.77
C LEU A 16 -23.85 11.42 1.89
N GLU A 17 -25.00 12.06 2.13
CA GLU A 17 -26.22 11.84 1.33
C GLU A 17 -26.02 12.26 -0.14
N ALA A 18 -25.35 13.38 -0.40
CA ALA A 18 -25.07 13.85 -1.75
C ALA A 18 -24.19 12.86 -2.53
N VAL A 19 -23.13 12.34 -1.90
CA VAL A 19 -22.22 11.35 -2.48
C VAL A 19 -22.99 10.06 -2.82
N LEU A 20 -23.75 9.50 -1.88
CA LEU A 20 -24.47 8.23 -2.09
C LEU A 20 -25.55 8.37 -3.17
N ARG A 21 -26.25 9.49 -3.21
CA ARG A 21 -27.26 9.77 -4.23
C ARG A 21 -26.64 9.92 -5.62
N ALA A 22 -25.57 10.68 -5.73
CA ALA A 22 -24.89 10.90 -7.01
C ALA A 22 -24.23 9.63 -7.57
N ALA A 23 -23.55 8.87 -6.69
CA ALA A 23 -22.74 7.73 -7.11
C ALA A 23 -23.53 6.43 -7.29
N LEU A 24 -24.55 6.17 -6.45
CA LEU A 24 -25.26 4.89 -6.39
C LEU A 24 -26.79 5.00 -6.53
N ASP A 25 -27.33 6.20 -6.67
CA ASP A 25 -28.79 6.45 -6.68
C ASP A 25 -29.50 5.78 -5.49
N THR A 26 -29.01 6.05 -4.28
CA THR A 26 -29.51 5.50 -3.00
C THR A 26 -29.41 6.53 -1.89
N GLN A 27 -30.07 6.24 -0.76
CA GLN A 27 -30.07 7.06 0.45
C GLN A 27 -29.24 6.41 1.55
N VAL A 28 -28.70 7.21 2.45
CA VAL A 28 -28.03 6.76 3.67
C VAL A 28 -29.08 6.38 4.71
N VAL A 29 -29.08 5.13 5.15
CA VAL A 29 -29.89 4.67 6.29
C VAL A 29 -29.13 4.88 7.60
N GLN A 30 -27.86 4.47 7.61
CA GLN A 30 -26.96 4.66 8.73
C GLN A 30 -25.53 4.86 8.19
N ALA A 31 -24.77 5.74 8.81
CA ALA A 31 -23.36 5.91 8.57
C ALA A 31 -22.59 5.89 9.89
N ARG A 32 -21.44 5.24 9.91
CA ARG A 32 -20.50 5.30 11.01
C ARG A 32 -19.07 5.41 10.49
N LEU A 33 -18.28 6.24 11.16
CA LEU A 33 -16.85 6.33 10.88
C LEU A 33 -16.17 5.00 11.24
N LEU A 34 -15.31 4.52 10.36
CA LEU A 34 -14.42 3.39 10.64
C LEU A 34 -13.13 3.92 11.27
N SER A 35 -12.72 3.31 12.38
CA SER A 35 -11.45 3.62 13.04
C SER A 35 -10.27 2.97 12.31
N GLY A 36 -9.11 3.61 12.34
CA GLY A 36 -7.82 3.03 11.89
C GLY A 36 -7.29 3.58 10.56
N GLY A 37 -8.07 4.26 9.74
CA GLY A 37 -7.56 4.94 8.55
C GLY A 37 -6.81 6.22 8.93
N LEU A 38 -5.52 6.31 8.59
CA LEU A 38 -4.70 7.51 8.87
C LEU A 38 -4.72 8.48 7.69
N PHE A 39 -4.85 7.98 6.48
CA PHE A 39 -4.82 8.73 5.24
C PHE A 39 -6.22 9.13 4.78
N ASN A 40 -7.11 8.16 4.57
CA ASN A 40 -8.47 8.36 4.12
C ASN A 40 -9.45 8.46 5.28
N THR A 41 -10.48 9.31 5.15
CA THR A 41 -11.65 9.30 6.04
C THR A 41 -12.59 8.21 5.54
N THR A 42 -12.80 7.16 6.31
CA THR A 42 -13.52 5.95 5.87
C THR A 42 -14.81 5.74 6.66
N TYR A 43 -15.91 5.54 5.96
CA TYR A 43 -17.22 5.28 6.52
C TYR A 43 -17.77 3.91 6.14
N PHE A 44 -18.32 3.20 7.09
CA PHE A 44 -19.28 2.14 6.82
C PHE A 44 -20.66 2.79 6.65
N ILE A 45 -21.38 2.43 5.58
CA ILE A 45 -22.69 3.00 5.28
C ILE A 45 -23.66 1.88 4.94
N GLN A 46 -24.78 1.84 5.66
CA GLN A 46 -25.96 1.07 5.28
C GLN A 46 -26.79 1.90 4.31
N THR A 47 -27.08 1.36 3.15
CA THR A 47 -27.85 2.06 2.12
C THR A 47 -29.28 1.51 2.04
N ALA A 48 -30.21 2.31 1.54
CA ALA A 48 -31.60 1.90 1.41
C ALA A 48 -31.81 0.77 0.36
N THR A 49 -31.01 0.74 -0.73
CA THR A 49 -31.28 -0.13 -1.89
C THR A 49 -30.06 -0.83 -2.46
N ARG A 50 -28.82 -0.51 -2.01
CA ARG A 50 -27.58 -1.03 -2.58
C ARG A 50 -26.80 -1.94 -1.64
N GLY A 51 -27.38 -2.28 -0.44
CA GLY A 51 -26.69 -3.02 0.61
C GLY A 51 -25.62 -2.20 1.31
N ASP A 52 -24.78 -2.88 2.09
CA ASP A 52 -23.74 -2.24 2.87
C ASP A 52 -22.52 -1.91 2.02
N VAL A 53 -21.98 -0.70 2.21
CA VAL A 53 -20.84 -0.19 1.46
C VAL A 53 -19.82 0.47 2.37
N VAL A 54 -18.59 0.61 1.86
CA VAL A 54 -17.55 1.43 2.47
C VAL A 54 -17.29 2.62 1.56
N LEU A 55 -17.44 3.83 2.10
CA LEU A 55 -17.05 5.08 1.45
C LEU A 55 -15.68 5.50 1.98
N ARG A 56 -14.72 5.62 1.09
CA ARG A 56 -13.39 6.18 1.37
C ARG A 56 -13.31 7.57 0.77
N VAL A 57 -12.91 8.55 1.57
CA VAL A 57 -12.82 9.95 1.16
C VAL A 57 -11.37 10.40 1.31
N GLY A 58 -10.79 10.92 0.26
CA GLY A 58 -9.40 11.35 0.18
C GLY A 58 -9.04 12.45 1.17
N PRO A 59 -7.76 12.68 1.41
CA PRO A 59 -7.26 13.59 2.43
C PRO A 59 -7.54 15.07 2.11
N ILE A 60 -7.57 15.87 3.18
CA ILE A 60 -7.35 17.32 3.11
C ILE A 60 -5.84 17.60 3.12
N ASN A 61 -5.42 18.87 3.04
CA ASN A 61 -4.00 19.26 3.12
C ASN A 61 -3.09 18.53 2.11
N ARG A 62 -3.57 18.34 0.90
CA ARG A 62 -2.90 17.59 -0.18
C ARG A 62 -1.47 18.08 -0.50
N HIS A 63 -1.10 19.30 -0.08
CA HIS A 63 0.26 19.86 -0.26
C HIS A 63 1.31 19.13 0.61
N LEU A 64 0.90 18.31 1.57
CA LEU A 64 1.78 17.49 2.41
C LEU A 64 2.12 16.13 1.78
N LEU A 65 1.37 15.70 0.75
CA LEU A 65 1.45 14.36 0.18
C LEU A 65 2.71 14.14 -0.66
N LEU A 66 3.17 12.90 -0.70
CA LEU A 66 4.12 12.43 -1.71
C LEU A 66 3.49 12.48 -3.11
N PRO A 67 4.28 12.63 -4.20
CA PRO A 67 3.75 12.75 -5.55
C PRO A 67 2.76 11.65 -5.95
N TYR A 68 3.07 10.40 -5.66
CA TYR A 68 2.19 9.27 -5.98
C TYR A 68 0.92 9.24 -5.12
N GLU A 69 0.94 9.82 -3.91
CA GLU A 69 -0.22 9.81 -2.99
C GLU A 69 -1.38 10.68 -3.48
N HIS A 70 -1.13 11.58 -4.42
CA HIS A 70 -2.20 12.33 -5.07
C HIS A 70 -3.17 11.45 -5.89
N ARG A 71 -2.79 10.20 -6.19
CA ARG A 71 -3.54 9.27 -7.06
C ARG A 71 -3.84 7.92 -6.40
N LEU A 72 -3.76 7.81 -5.06
CA LEU A 72 -3.96 6.55 -4.36
C LEU A 72 -5.32 5.92 -4.64
N MET A 73 -6.40 6.70 -4.69
CA MET A 73 -7.74 6.16 -5.00
C MET A 73 -7.85 5.62 -6.43
N GLU A 74 -7.17 6.22 -7.39
CA GLU A 74 -7.12 5.73 -8.76
C GLU A 74 -6.33 4.43 -8.84
N ILE A 75 -5.19 4.35 -8.13
CA ILE A 75 -4.37 3.15 -8.02
C ILE A 75 -5.20 2.03 -7.39
N GLU A 76 -5.80 2.25 -6.22
CA GLU A 76 -6.62 1.28 -5.51
C GLU A 76 -7.78 0.77 -6.37
N ALA A 77 -8.51 1.68 -7.03
CA ALA A 77 -9.60 1.31 -7.93
C ALA A 77 -9.13 0.43 -9.10
N GLN A 78 -7.95 0.70 -9.66
CA GLN A 78 -7.38 -0.14 -10.71
C GLN A 78 -7.00 -1.52 -10.19
N VAL A 79 -6.40 -1.62 -8.99
CA VAL A 79 -6.07 -2.91 -8.38
C VAL A 79 -7.33 -3.73 -8.11
N TYR A 80 -8.41 -3.14 -7.61
CA TYR A 80 -9.68 -3.86 -7.43
C TYR A 80 -10.24 -4.39 -8.76
N ARG A 81 -10.14 -3.64 -9.87
CA ARG A 81 -10.51 -4.14 -11.21
C ARG A 81 -9.63 -5.30 -11.66
N ILE A 82 -8.32 -5.21 -11.42
CA ILE A 82 -7.36 -6.27 -11.73
C ILE A 82 -7.70 -7.52 -10.90
N CYS A 83 -7.90 -7.39 -9.59
CA CYS A 83 -8.28 -8.49 -8.72
C CYS A 83 -9.58 -9.18 -9.20
N ALA A 84 -10.61 -8.40 -9.52
CA ALA A 84 -11.87 -8.93 -10.03
C ALA A 84 -11.68 -9.72 -11.34
N SER A 85 -10.82 -9.24 -12.25
CA SER A 85 -10.55 -9.93 -13.53
C SER A 85 -9.73 -11.22 -13.39
N HIS A 86 -9.02 -11.40 -12.26
CA HIS A 86 -8.18 -12.56 -11.97
C HIS A 86 -8.75 -13.48 -10.88
N GLY A 87 -9.96 -13.19 -10.37
CA GLY A 87 -10.59 -14.00 -9.32
C GLY A 87 -9.84 -13.94 -7.98
N ILE A 88 -9.19 -12.80 -7.68
CA ILE A 88 -8.51 -12.54 -6.42
C ILE A 88 -9.51 -11.87 -5.47
N GLU A 89 -9.59 -12.38 -4.23
CA GLU A 89 -10.53 -11.89 -3.22
C GLU A 89 -10.16 -10.45 -2.79
N ALA A 90 -10.99 -9.49 -3.19
CA ALA A 90 -10.87 -8.07 -2.91
C ALA A 90 -12.26 -7.41 -2.89
N SER A 91 -12.34 -6.17 -2.43
CA SER A 91 -13.59 -5.42 -2.44
C SER A 91 -14.05 -5.12 -3.88
N GLU A 92 -15.37 -5.23 -4.11
CA GLU A 92 -15.99 -4.80 -5.37
C GLU A 92 -16.01 -3.26 -5.44
N LEU A 93 -15.40 -2.69 -6.47
CA LEU A 93 -15.48 -1.26 -6.75
C LEU A 93 -16.87 -0.91 -7.29
N LEU A 94 -17.59 -0.03 -6.60
CA LEU A 94 -18.93 0.43 -7.00
C LEU A 94 -18.91 1.80 -7.65
N ALA A 95 -18.09 2.73 -7.15
CA ALA A 95 -17.95 4.07 -7.71
C ALA A 95 -16.58 4.67 -7.38
N LEU A 96 -16.14 5.58 -8.23
CA LEU A 96 -14.94 6.41 -8.05
C LEU A 96 -15.20 7.80 -8.61
N ASP A 97 -14.91 8.84 -7.83
CA ASP A 97 -14.89 10.23 -8.29
C ASP A 97 -13.58 10.90 -7.84
N THR A 98 -12.68 11.12 -8.79
CA THR A 98 -11.45 11.92 -8.62
C THR A 98 -11.56 13.27 -9.32
N GLY A 99 -12.69 13.53 -9.97
CA GLY A 99 -13.02 14.81 -10.58
C GLY A 99 -13.63 15.82 -9.61
N LYS A 100 -13.88 15.42 -8.35
CA LYS A 100 -14.46 16.27 -7.29
C LYS A 100 -15.79 16.89 -7.71
N THR A 101 -16.62 16.09 -8.36
CA THR A 101 -17.87 16.58 -8.99
C THR A 101 -19.01 16.78 -7.97
N VAL A 102 -18.94 16.10 -6.82
CA VAL A 102 -19.96 16.12 -5.76
C VAL A 102 -19.47 16.83 -4.51
N ILE A 103 -18.24 16.50 -4.09
CA ILE A 103 -17.56 17.14 -2.94
C ILE A 103 -16.16 17.56 -3.38
N ASP A 104 -15.54 18.53 -2.72
CA ASP A 104 -14.16 19.00 -3.06
C ASP A 104 -13.07 18.05 -2.55
N ARG A 105 -13.32 16.73 -2.70
CA ARG A 105 -12.38 15.65 -2.35
C ARG A 105 -12.60 14.46 -3.26
N ASP A 106 -11.53 13.73 -3.54
CA ASP A 106 -11.64 12.43 -4.19
C ASP A 106 -12.42 11.47 -3.29
N TYR A 107 -13.23 10.59 -3.86
CA TYR A 107 -13.86 9.51 -3.10
C TYR A 107 -14.02 8.24 -3.91
N MET A 108 -14.08 7.12 -3.20
CA MET A 108 -14.36 5.80 -3.75
C MET A 108 -15.38 5.08 -2.87
N ILE A 109 -16.28 4.34 -3.50
CA ILE A 109 -17.24 3.47 -2.83
C ILE A 109 -16.96 2.03 -3.24
N VAL A 110 -16.78 1.17 -2.25
CA VAL A 110 -16.59 -0.28 -2.44
C VAL A 110 -17.64 -1.06 -1.67
N ARG A 111 -17.88 -2.30 -2.07
CA ARG A 111 -18.74 -3.23 -1.34
C ARG A 111 -18.16 -3.49 0.05
N TYR A 112 -18.99 -3.40 1.09
CA TYR A 112 -18.57 -3.82 2.41
C TYR A 112 -18.36 -5.34 2.43
N LEU A 113 -17.20 -5.76 2.92
CA LEU A 113 -16.88 -7.15 3.18
C LEU A 113 -17.06 -7.43 4.68
N PRO A 114 -17.99 -8.32 5.06
CA PRO A 114 -18.16 -8.68 6.48
C PRO A 114 -16.92 -9.43 6.98
N GLY A 115 -16.52 -9.11 8.21
CA GLY A 115 -15.36 -9.71 8.85
C GLY A 115 -14.67 -8.75 9.80
N GLN A 116 -13.53 -9.17 10.30
CA GLN A 116 -12.65 -8.33 11.11
C GLN A 116 -11.23 -8.35 10.53
N ASN A 117 -10.46 -7.29 10.77
CA ASN A 117 -9.07 -7.31 10.34
C ASN A 117 -8.25 -8.30 11.18
N LEU A 118 -7.16 -8.80 10.59
CA LEU A 118 -6.30 -9.80 11.24
C LEU A 118 -5.65 -9.24 12.52
N TYR A 119 -5.46 -7.91 12.62
CA TYR A 119 -4.94 -7.27 13.83
C TYR A 119 -5.89 -7.45 15.03
N GLU A 120 -7.20 -7.50 14.81
CA GLU A 120 -8.23 -7.68 15.85
C GLU A 120 -8.61 -9.15 16.07
N PHE A 121 -8.22 -10.05 15.17
CA PHE A 121 -8.54 -11.46 15.24
C PHE A 121 -7.81 -12.13 16.43
N ARG A 122 -8.53 -12.96 17.23
CA ARG A 122 -8.02 -13.53 18.49
C ARG A 122 -8.12 -15.05 18.59
N GLN A 123 -8.66 -15.74 17.58
CA GLN A 123 -8.81 -17.19 17.59
C GLN A 123 -7.56 -17.85 17.00
N GLU A 124 -6.53 -18.02 17.84
CA GLU A 124 -5.19 -18.45 17.42
C GLU A 124 -5.18 -19.83 16.75
N GLU A 125 -6.10 -20.72 17.13
CA GLU A 125 -6.23 -22.05 16.55
C GLU A 125 -6.54 -22.07 15.05
N HIS A 126 -7.09 -20.97 14.52
CA HIS A 126 -7.40 -20.82 13.10
C HIS A 126 -6.30 -20.10 12.31
N LEU A 127 -5.34 -19.44 12.98
CA LEU A 127 -4.27 -18.69 12.32
C LEU A 127 -3.44 -19.51 11.33
N PRO A 128 -3.04 -20.76 11.58
CA PRO A 128 -2.27 -21.54 10.61
C PRO A 128 -2.97 -21.65 9.25
N ARG A 129 -4.27 -21.95 9.24
CA ARG A 129 -5.06 -22.04 8.01
C ARG A 129 -5.20 -20.68 7.35
N ILE A 130 -5.55 -19.63 8.10
CA ILE A 130 -5.72 -18.27 7.60
C ILE A 130 -4.41 -17.78 6.96
N MET A 131 -3.26 -18.04 7.60
CA MET A 131 -1.95 -17.68 7.07
C MET A 131 -1.60 -18.42 5.77
N GLN A 132 -1.99 -19.67 5.66
CA GLN A 132 -1.80 -20.44 4.42
C GLN A 132 -2.70 -19.89 3.30
N GLU A 133 -3.96 -19.61 3.57
CA GLU A 133 -4.89 -18.99 2.61
C GLU A 133 -4.43 -17.59 2.19
N LEU A 134 -3.90 -16.81 3.12
CA LEU A 134 -3.27 -15.52 2.83
C LEU A 134 -2.04 -15.69 1.92
N GLY A 135 -1.17 -16.66 2.19
CA GLY A 135 -0.01 -16.94 1.36
C GLY A 135 -0.41 -17.25 -0.09
N ASP A 136 -1.44 -18.09 -0.29
CA ASP A 136 -1.99 -18.38 -1.61
C ASP A 136 -2.56 -17.11 -2.29
N ALA A 137 -3.30 -16.28 -1.56
CA ALA A 137 -3.85 -15.03 -2.10
C ALA A 137 -2.75 -14.06 -2.55
N VAL A 138 -1.69 -13.89 -1.76
CA VAL A 138 -0.53 -13.05 -2.12
C VAL A 138 0.21 -13.65 -3.33
N ALA A 139 0.40 -14.97 -3.39
CA ALA A 139 1.02 -15.64 -4.54
C ALA A 139 0.21 -15.40 -5.83
N ARG A 140 -1.13 -15.53 -5.77
CA ARG A 140 -2.02 -15.22 -6.91
C ARG A 140 -1.95 -13.75 -7.32
N MET A 141 -1.86 -12.83 -6.37
CA MET A 141 -1.65 -11.40 -6.67
C MET A 141 -0.32 -11.18 -7.38
N ASN A 142 0.77 -11.73 -6.85
CA ASN A 142 2.10 -11.59 -7.44
C ASN A 142 2.25 -12.34 -8.78
N ALA A 143 1.36 -13.27 -9.12
CA ALA A 143 1.32 -13.91 -10.44
C ALA A 143 0.71 -13.02 -11.54
N VAL A 144 0.02 -11.94 -11.17
CA VAL A 144 -0.46 -10.96 -12.14
C VAL A 144 0.70 -10.10 -12.64
N THR A 145 0.94 -10.09 -13.95
CA THR A 145 2.08 -9.39 -14.56
C THR A 145 1.65 -8.26 -15.47
N ALA A 146 2.58 -7.36 -15.76
CA ALA A 146 2.39 -6.26 -16.70
C ALA A 146 3.58 -6.15 -17.67
N PRO A 147 3.45 -5.39 -18.77
CA PRO A 147 4.54 -5.22 -19.74
C PRO A 147 5.65 -4.27 -19.24
N ARG A 148 5.41 -3.50 -18.19
CA ARG A 148 6.33 -2.49 -17.67
C ARG A 148 6.29 -2.41 -16.16
N PHE A 149 7.39 -1.94 -15.57
CA PHE A 149 7.51 -1.60 -14.16
C PHE A 149 6.91 -0.22 -13.89
N GLY A 150 6.34 0.00 -12.70
CA GLY A 150 5.84 1.31 -12.31
C GLY A 150 4.54 1.28 -11.53
N ARG A 151 4.08 2.45 -11.14
CA ARG A 151 2.79 2.63 -10.47
C ARG A 151 1.65 2.14 -11.36
N ILE A 152 0.64 1.56 -10.75
CA ILE A 152 -0.47 0.88 -11.44
C ILE A 152 -1.14 1.77 -12.47
N ASP A 153 -1.50 2.98 -12.08
CA ASP A 153 -2.18 3.97 -12.94
C ASP A 153 -1.33 4.38 -14.15
N THR A 154 -0.02 4.52 -13.95
CA THR A 154 0.93 4.83 -15.02
C THR A 154 1.05 3.68 -16.02
N VAL A 155 1.19 2.44 -15.51
CA VAL A 155 1.34 1.26 -16.36
C VAL A 155 0.05 0.95 -17.10
N THR A 156 -1.10 1.03 -16.44
CA THR A 156 -2.41 0.77 -17.08
C THR A 156 -2.78 1.82 -18.13
N SER A 157 -2.21 3.02 -18.07
CA SER A 157 -2.34 4.03 -19.13
C SER A 157 -1.28 3.94 -20.24
N GLY A 158 -0.48 2.87 -20.24
CA GLY A 158 0.51 2.59 -21.31
C GLY A 158 1.90 3.19 -21.05
N GLY A 159 2.12 3.80 -19.89
CA GLY A 159 3.42 4.30 -19.43
C GLY A 159 4.26 3.24 -18.70
N GLY A 160 5.14 3.71 -17.82
CA GLY A 160 6.02 2.88 -17.01
C GLY A 160 7.42 2.67 -17.61
N PHE A 161 8.25 1.90 -16.90
CA PHE A 161 9.66 1.73 -17.16
C PHE A 161 9.95 0.36 -17.77
N ALA A 162 11.00 0.28 -18.60
CA ALA A 162 11.45 -0.99 -19.17
C ALA A 162 12.25 -1.83 -18.17
N ARG A 163 12.95 -1.18 -17.25
CA ARG A 163 13.81 -1.82 -16.26
C ARG A 163 13.35 -1.47 -14.84
N TRP A 164 13.53 -2.41 -13.94
CA TRP A 164 13.19 -2.24 -12.53
C TRP A 164 14.02 -1.14 -11.86
N SER A 165 15.32 -1.05 -12.21
CA SER A 165 16.20 0.01 -11.71
C SER A 165 15.73 1.42 -12.10
N GLU A 166 15.17 1.60 -13.29
CA GLU A 166 14.66 2.90 -13.76
C GLU A 166 13.50 3.39 -12.91
N PHE A 167 12.57 2.49 -12.56
CA PHE A 167 11.47 2.84 -11.66
C PHE A 167 11.98 3.20 -10.26
N LEU A 168 12.85 2.36 -9.67
CA LEU A 168 13.39 2.62 -8.33
C LEU A 168 14.16 3.94 -8.26
N LEU A 169 14.96 4.25 -9.29
CA LEU A 169 15.68 5.53 -9.38
C LEU A 169 14.71 6.70 -9.53
N SER A 170 13.63 6.56 -10.30
CA SER A 170 12.63 7.61 -10.42
C SER A 170 11.97 7.92 -9.07
N GLU A 171 11.66 6.89 -8.27
CA GLU A 171 11.10 7.07 -6.92
C GLU A 171 12.09 7.77 -5.96
N VAL A 172 13.37 7.44 -6.05
CA VAL A 172 14.44 8.12 -5.29
C VAL A 172 14.57 9.59 -5.73
N ASP A 173 14.60 9.85 -7.03
CA ASP A 173 14.76 11.19 -7.60
C ASP A 173 13.54 12.10 -7.30
N GLU A 174 12.33 11.54 -7.23
CA GLU A 174 11.13 12.28 -6.81
C GLU A 174 11.12 12.56 -5.30
N TRP A 175 11.64 11.64 -4.48
CA TRP A 175 11.65 11.79 -3.03
C TRP A 175 12.72 12.76 -2.52
N ILE A 176 13.91 12.81 -3.13
CA ILE A 176 15.06 13.63 -2.68
C ILE A 176 14.70 15.11 -2.46
N PRO A 177 14.04 15.82 -3.40
CA PRO A 177 13.68 17.22 -3.18
C PRO A 177 12.72 17.42 -2.01
N LEU A 178 11.87 16.45 -1.73
CA LEU A 178 10.95 16.47 -0.58
C LEU A 178 11.70 16.28 0.72
N ALA A 179 12.61 15.32 0.76
CA ALA A 179 13.45 15.02 1.91
C ALA A 179 14.34 16.23 2.29
N GLN A 180 14.89 16.93 1.31
CA GLN A 180 15.68 18.11 1.54
C GLN A 180 14.84 19.26 2.12
N ARG A 181 13.64 19.50 1.59
CA ARG A 181 12.72 20.52 2.12
C ARG A 181 12.25 20.21 3.54
N ALA A 182 12.03 18.94 3.85
CA ALA A 182 11.64 18.45 5.17
C ALA A 182 12.84 18.23 6.13
N ALA A 183 14.07 18.53 5.71
CA ALA A 183 15.32 18.34 6.45
C ALA A 183 15.52 16.89 6.97
N LEU A 184 15.04 15.87 6.23
CA LEU A 184 15.19 14.46 6.58
C LEU A 184 16.62 13.94 6.32
N LEU A 185 17.24 14.44 5.24
CA LEU A 185 18.61 14.14 4.83
C LEU A 185 19.35 15.41 4.43
N THR A 186 20.66 15.43 4.67
CA THR A 186 21.56 16.43 4.10
C THR A 186 21.75 16.24 2.60
N CYS A 187 22.25 17.24 1.88
CA CYS A 187 22.54 17.12 0.44
C CYS A 187 23.49 15.94 0.16
N THR A 188 24.55 15.79 0.95
CA THR A 188 25.51 14.68 0.82
C THR A 188 24.86 13.32 1.04
N GLU A 189 23.93 13.19 2.01
CA GLU A 189 23.21 11.95 2.24
C GLU A 189 22.23 11.65 1.08
N CYS A 190 21.61 12.66 0.49
CA CYS A 190 20.76 12.49 -0.70
C CYS A 190 21.56 12.01 -1.92
N GLU A 191 22.72 12.63 -2.19
CA GLU A 191 23.63 12.20 -3.26
C GLU A 191 24.07 10.76 -3.06
N ARG A 192 24.39 10.39 -1.83
CA ARG A 192 24.81 9.06 -1.44
C ARG A 192 23.69 8.04 -1.62
N LEU A 193 22.45 8.35 -1.22
CA LEU A 193 21.29 7.49 -1.45
C LEU A 193 21.10 7.23 -2.94
N ARG A 194 21.13 8.28 -3.76
CA ARG A 194 21.00 8.16 -5.21
C ARG A 194 22.11 7.34 -5.83
N SER A 195 23.38 7.57 -5.44
CA SER A 195 24.52 6.76 -5.91
C SER A 195 24.37 5.30 -5.54
N THR A 196 23.97 4.98 -4.30
CA THR A 196 23.71 3.61 -3.85
C THR A 196 22.72 2.91 -4.76
N PHE A 197 21.58 3.52 -5.09
CA PHE A 197 20.61 2.90 -6.00
C PHE A 197 21.13 2.79 -7.43
N SER A 198 21.86 3.79 -7.93
CA SER A 198 22.43 3.77 -9.27
C SER A 198 23.51 2.68 -9.44
N GLU A 199 24.38 2.52 -8.46
CA GLU A 199 25.45 1.48 -8.48
C GLU A 199 24.86 0.06 -8.41
N HIS A 200 23.69 -0.10 -7.76
CA HIS A 200 22.99 -1.39 -7.68
C HIS A 200 21.99 -1.63 -8.82
N ALA A 201 21.93 -0.74 -9.83
CA ALA A 201 21.03 -0.93 -10.97
C ALA A 201 21.16 -2.31 -11.65
N PRO A 202 22.37 -2.86 -11.90
CA PRO A 202 22.49 -4.20 -12.47
C PRO A 202 21.84 -5.30 -11.61
N LEU A 203 21.91 -5.17 -10.28
CA LEU A 203 21.29 -6.09 -9.34
C LEU A 203 19.75 -6.03 -9.38
N PHE A 204 19.19 -4.84 -9.53
CA PHE A 204 17.75 -4.65 -9.70
C PHE A 204 17.27 -5.21 -11.04
N ASP A 205 18.03 -5.02 -12.10
CA ASP A 205 17.68 -5.43 -13.47
C ASP A 205 17.76 -6.95 -13.71
N GLU A 206 18.21 -7.74 -12.71
CA GLU A 206 17.98 -9.19 -12.69
C GLU A 206 16.47 -9.52 -12.64
N ILE A 207 15.65 -8.61 -12.15
CA ILE A 207 14.19 -8.73 -12.13
C ILE A 207 13.67 -8.24 -13.48
N THR A 208 13.15 -9.18 -14.27
CA THR A 208 12.69 -8.91 -15.65
C THR A 208 11.18 -8.95 -15.80
N THR A 209 10.45 -9.43 -14.81
CA THR A 209 9.00 -9.58 -14.84
C THR A 209 8.34 -8.64 -13.84
N PRO A 210 7.58 -7.62 -14.32
CA PRO A 210 6.82 -6.75 -13.44
C PRO A 210 5.59 -7.49 -12.90
N CYS A 211 5.57 -7.75 -11.60
CA CYS A 211 4.48 -8.43 -10.89
C CYS A 211 3.68 -7.43 -10.05
N LEU A 212 2.38 -7.66 -9.92
CA LEU A 212 1.54 -6.86 -9.03
C LEU A 212 1.96 -7.06 -7.58
N THR A 213 2.34 -5.97 -6.92
CA THR A 213 2.73 -5.94 -5.51
C THR A 213 1.80 -4.98 -4.75
N HIS A 214 1.36 -5.38 -3.56
CA HIS A 214 0.50 -4.55 -2.71
C HIS A 214 1.29 -3.47 -1.98
N THR A 215 2.46 -3.84 -1.46
CA THR A 215 3.41 -3.01 -0.72
C THR A 215 2.99 -2.56 0.69
N ASP A 216 1.78 -2.88 1.12
CA ASP A 216 1.29 -2.53 2.47
C ASP A 216 0.43 -3.66 3.09
N LEU A 217 0.97 -4.88 3.11
CA LEU A 217 0.32 -6.07 3.69
C LEU A 217 0.38 -6.07 5.23
N GLY A 218 -0.02 -4.96 5.84
CA GLY A 218 -0.19 -4.86 7.28
C GLY A 218 -1.40 -5.68 7.77
N PRO A 219 -1.42 -6.17 9.04
CA PRO A 219 -2.54 -6.98 9.54
C PRO A 219 -3.88 -6.22 9.60
N GLY A 220 -3.86 -4.89 9.53
CA GLY A 220 -5.06 -4.05 9.38
C GLY A 220 -5.70 -4.13 7.99
N ASN A 221 -4.91 -4.50 6.96
CA ASN A 221 -5.34 -4.59 5.56
C ASN A 221 -5.73 -6.01 5.14
N LEU A 222 -5.80 -6.94 6.09
CA LEU A 222 -6.12 -8.34 5.87
C LEU A 222 -7.41 -8.69 6.62
N LEU A 223 -8.45 -9.04 5.88
CA LEU A 223 -9.75 -9.38 6.45
C LEU A 223 -9.88 -10.89 6.69
N VAL A 224 -10.46 -11.23 7.84
CA VAL A 224 -10.84 -12.58 8.21
C VAL A 224 -12.36 -12.63 8.26
N ARG A 225 -12.97 -13.51 7.47
CA ARG A 225 -14.41 -13.78 7.55
C ARG A 225 -14.71 -14.67 8.75
N THR A 226 -15.75 -14.32 9.49
CA THR A 226 -16.16 -15.01 10.72
C THR A 226 -17.65 -15.39 10.72
N ASP A 227 -18.33 -15.17 9.62
CA ASP A 227 -19.77 -15.41 9.43
C ASP A 227 -20.09 -16.84 8.94
N GLY A 228 -19.07 -17.64 8.61
CA GLY A 228 -19.19 -19.05 8.26
C GLY A 228 -19.05 -19.99 9.45
N GLU A 229 -19.05 -21.30 9.18
CA GLU A 229 -18.84 -22.34 10.21
C GLU A 229 -17.46 -22.23 10.89
N ARG A 230 -16.47 -21.72 10.17
CA ARG A 230 -15.10 -21.52 10.64
C ARG A 230 -14.54 -20.22 10.08
N PRO A 231 -13.72 -19.50 10.85
CA PRO A 231 -12.99 -18.34 10.33
C PRO A 231 -12.09 -18.75 9.17
N GLU A 232 -12.06 -17.90 8.13
CA GLU A 232 -11.21 -18.11 6.96
C GLU A 232 -10.66 -16.77 6.46
N PHE A 233 -9.60 -16.78 5.67
CA PHE A 233 -9.11 -15.57 5.01
C PHE A 233 -10.20 -15.01 4.09
N GLY A 234 -10.47 -13.72 4.20
CA GLY A 234 -11.56 -13.06 3.48
C GLY A 234 -11.09 -12.27 2.28
N ALA A 235 -10.18 -11.32 2.48
CA ALA A 235 -9.68 -10.46 1.42
C ALA A 235 -8.45 -9.66 1.84
N ILE A 236 -7.71 -9.19 0.84
CA ILE A 236 -6.72 -8.10 0.95
C ILE A 236 -7.42 -6.80 0.59
N ILE A 237 -7.27 -5.77 1.42
CA ILE A 237 -7.85 -4.44 1.19
C ILE A 237 -6.76 -3.37 1.23
N ASP A 238 -7.08 -2.16 0.77
CA ASP A 238 -6.21 -0.99 0.79
C ASP A 238 -4.93 -1.14 -0.09
N PRO A 239 -5.02 -1.60 -1.36
CA PRO A 239 -3.89 -1.73 -2.26
C PRO A 239 -3.51 -0.39 -2.93
N ASP A 240 -3.65 0.72 -2.23
CA ASP A 240 -3.51 2.06 -2.77
C ASP A 240 -2.04 2.43 -3.11
N ARG A 241 -1.06 1.75 -2.50
CA ARG A 241 0.37 1.94 -2.76
C ARG A 241 0.96 0.94 -3.75
N ALA A 242 0.11 0.11 -4.35
CA ALA A 242 0.52 -0.95 -5.27
C ALA A 242 1.27 -0.45 -6.51
N PHE A 243 2.13 -1.32 -7.01
CA PHE A 243 2.84 -1.11 -8.28
C PHE A 243 3.13 -2.45 -8.98
N PHE A 244 3.57 -2.41 -10.22
CA PHE A 244 4.16 -3.54 -10.91
C PHE A 244 5.68 -3.55 -10.72
N GLY A 245 6.21 -4.53 -9.97
CA GLY A 245 7.60 -4.59 -9.58
C GLY A 245 8.11 -5.98 -9.21
N ASP A 246 9.17 -6.03 -8.39
CA ASP A 246 9.66 -7.28 -7.80
C ASP A 246 8.74 -7.70 -6.64
N PRO A 247 8.15 -8.91 -6.65
CA PRO A 247 7.35 -9.43 -5.53
C PRO A 247 8.08 -9.40 -4.18
N MET A 248 9.41 -9.45 -4.18
CA MET A 248 10.19 -9.40 -2.95
C MET A 248 10.14 -8.03 -2.25
N PHE A 249 9.59 -7.00 -2.90
CA PHE A 249 9.32 -5.72 -2.26
C PHE A 249 8.27 -5.85 -1.14
N GLU A 250 7.29 -6.75 -1.27
CA GLU A 250 6.30 -7.05 -0.21
C GLU A 250 6.97 -7.39 1.12
N PHE A 251 8.07 -8.14 1.05
CA PHE A 251 8.74 -8.72 2.22
C PHE A 251 9.95 -7.92 2.70
N CYS A 252 10.15 -6.71 2.20
CA CYS A 252 11.30 -5.90 2.57
C CYS A 252 11.20 -5.34 4.01
N GLN A 253 9.98 -5.17 4.51
CA GLN A 253 9.70 -4.61 5.84
C GLN A 253 8.77 -5.50 6.67
N ILE A 254 7.86 -6.21 6.01
CA ILE A 254 6.82 -7.03 6.64
C ILE A 254 7.34 -8.46 6.80
N THR A 255 7.89 -8.78 7.96
CA THR A 255 8.43 -10.12 8.27
C THR A 255 7.52 -10.94 9.19
N TRP A 256 6.56 -10.32 9.86
CA TRP A 256 5.65 -10.98 10.81
C TRP A 256 4.79 -12.07 10.17
N MET A 257 4.46 -11.93 8.89
CA MET A 257 3.63 -12.87 8.15
C MET A 257 4.42 -14.08 7.62
N LEU A 258 5.75 -14.06 7.61
CA LEU A 258 6.60 -15.12 7.05
C LEU A 258 6.66 -16.35 7.96
N THR A 259 5.50 -16.89 8.32
CA THR A 259 5.37 -18.15 9.04
C THR A 259 5.47 -19.33 8.08
N ASP A 260 5.72 -20.53 8.60
CA ASP A 260 5.74 -21.76 7.78
C ASP A 260 4.41 -21.99 7.05
N ASP A 261 3.30 -21.62 7.70
CA ASP A 261 1.97 -21.74 7.10
C ASP A 261 1.78 -20.77 5.95
N PHE A 262 2.15 -19.52 6.12
CA PHE A 262 2.12 -18.54 5.02
C PHE A 262 3.02 -18.98 3.86
N LEU A 263 4.27 -19.36 4.14
CA LEU A 263 5.22 -19.80 3.11
C LEU A 263 4.72 -21.03 2.36
N ARG A 264 4.01 -21.94 3.04
CA ARG A 264 3.37 -23.10 2.40
C ARG A 264 2.29 -22.66 1.40
N GLY A 265 1.47 -21.68 1.74
CA GLY A 265 0.47 -21.11 0.83
C GLY A 265 1.11 -20.30 -0.30
N TYR A 266 2.15 -19.52 0.00
CA TYR A 266 2.86 -18.69 -0.98
C TYR A 266 3.64 -19.50 -2.04
N GLY A 267 3.88 -20.79 -1.79
CA GLY A 267 4.58 -21.68 -2.73
C GLY A 267 6.01 -22.01 -2.34
N GLY A 268 6.45 -21.67 -1.13
CA GLY A 268 7.74 -22.06 -0.57
C GLY A 268 8.50 -20.92 0.10
N ALA A 269 9.75 -21.19 0.45
CA ALA A 269 10.62 -20.20 1.08
C ALA A 269 10.99 -19.07 0.11
N LEU A 270 11.16 -17.86 0.65
CA LEU A 270 11.63 -16.72 -0.13
C LEU A 270 13.11 -16.94 -0.55
N PRO A 271 13.53 -16.39 -1.70
CA PRO A 271 14.94 -16.44 -2.13
C PRO A 271 15.86 -15.88 -1.04
N SER A 272 16.93 -16.63 -0.71
CA SER A 272 17.87 -16.32 0.38
C SER A 272 19.31 -16.15 -0.09
N ASP A 273 19.54 -16.16 -1.40
CA ASP A 273 20.83 -15.84 -1.99
C ASP A 273 21.24 -14.38 -1.71
N GLU A 274 22.53 -14.09 -1.83
CA GLU A 274 23.10 -12.78 -1.48
C GLU A 274 22.44 -11.64 -2.28
N ALA A 275 22.20 -11.86 -3.58
CA ALA A 275 21.57 -10.87 -4.46
C ALA A 275 20.14 -10.53 -3.99
N SER A 276 19.33 -11.54 -3.72
CA SER A 276 17.95 -11.38 -3.24
C SER A 276 17.87 -10.72 -1.85
N VAL A 277 18.77 -11.07 -0.95
CA VAL A 277 18.86 -10.43 0.38
C VAL A 277 19.26 -8.96 0.24
N ARG A 278 20.21 -8.65 -0.64
CA ARG A 278 20.68 -7.29 -0.89
C ARG A 278 19.58 -6.43 -1.52
N ARG A 279 18.83 -6.95 -2.50
CA ARG A 279 17.66 -6.26 -3.08
C ARG A 279 16.64 -5.89 -1.99
N ARG A 280 16.23 -6.85 -1.16
CA ARG A 280 15.26 -6.57 -0.08
C ARG A 280 15.75 -5.51 0.92
N LYS A 281 17.06 -5.46 1.23
CA LYS A 281 17.62 -4.39 2.07
C LYS A 281 17.47 -3.02 1.41
N LEU A 282 17.75 -2.91 0.12
CA LEU A 282 17.62 -1.65 -0.63
C LEU A 282 16.15 -1.25 -0.78
N TYR A 283 15.24 -2.19 -1.04
CA TYR A 283 13.79 -1.93 -1.03
C TYR A 283 13.33 -1.40 0.33
N ARG A 284 13.84 -1.99 1.42
CA ARG A 284 13.56 -1.50 2.77
C ARG A 284 14.03 -0.07 2.97
N ALA A 285 15.21 0.30 2.46
CA ALA A 285 15.70 1.67 2.53
C ALA A 285 14.76 2.64 1.81
N LEU A 286 14.33 2.32 0.59
CA LEU A 286 13.38 3.15 -0.17
C LEU A 286 12.03 3.26 0.54
N ARG A 287 11.47 2.14 1.02
CA ARG A 287 10.20 2.15 1.77
C ARG A 287 10.31 3.03 3.02
N LEU A 288 11.39 2.92 3.78
CA LEU A 288 11.62 3.73 4.97
C LEU A 288 11.84 5.22 4.65
N CYS A 289 12.33 5.56 3.46
CA CYS A 289 12.37 6.93 2.98
C CYS A 289 10.95 7.51 2.82
N TRP A 290 10.03 6.77 2.18
CA TRP A 290 8.64 7.19 2.06
C TRP A 290 7.97 7.30 3.44
N ASP A 291 8.11 6.27 4.27
CA ASP A 291 7.55 6.24 5.63
C ASP A 291 8.06 7.41 6.48
N ALA A 292 9.35 7.75 6.40
CA ALA A 292 9.92 8.86 7.14
C ALA A 292 9.28 10.21 6.77
N TYR A 293 9.04 10.44 5.48
CA TYR A 293 8.36 11.65 5.02
C TYR A 293 6.91 11.70 5.54
N VAL A 294 6.19 10.60 5.40
CA VAL A 294 4.81 10.46 5.88
C VAL A 294 4.70 10.69 7.39
N TRP A 295 5.60 10.07 8.17
CA TRP A 295 5.61 10.26 9.63
C TRP A 295 5.86 11.70 10.03
N GLU A 296 6.77 12.40 9.36
CA GLU A 296 7.11 13.80 9.68
C GLU A 296 6.03 14.77 9.20
N MET A 297 5.64 14.68 7.93
CA MET A 297 4.83 15.71 7.28
C MET A 297 3.33 15.53 7.46
N GLU A 298 2.86 14.28 7.44
CA GLU A 298 1.43 13.99 7.46
C GLU A 298 0.90 13.71 8.87
N TYR A 299 1.71 13.04 9.70
CA TYR A 299 1.30 12.57 11.01
C TYR A 299 2.01 13.25 12.17
N ASN A 300 2.97 14.14 11.91
CA ASN A 300 3.76 14.85 12.91
C ASN A 300 4.34 13.91 13.99
N LYS A 301 4.96 12.81 13.55
CA LYS A 301 5.54 11.75 14.38
C LYS A 301 7.06 11.69 14.22
N HIS A 302 7.73 12.74 14.70
CA HIS A 302 9.17 12.93 14.57
C HIS A 302 10.02 11.73 15.02
N GLU A 303 9.63 11.05 16.10
CA GLU A 303 10.36 9.87 16.60
C GLU A 303 10.37 8.71 15.60
N TYR A 304 9.25 8.47 14.91
CA TYR A 304 9.16 7.42 13.89
C TYR A 304 9.98 7.78 12.64
N MET A 305 9.96 9.05 12.25
CA MET A 305 10.82 9.57 11.19
C MET A 305 12.30 9.34 11.51
N LEU A 306 12.76 9.74 12.70
CA LEU A 306 14.15 9.53 13.13
C LEU A 306 14.54 8.05 13.11
N SER A 307 13.66 7.17 13.61
CA SER A 307 13.88 5.72 13.58
C SER A 307 14.07 5.20 12.17
N SER A 308 13.17 5.58 11.25
CA SER A 308 13.25 5.20 9.83
C SER A 308 14.55 5.67 9.18
N MET A 309 14.91 6.94 9.37
CA MET A 309 16.11 7.51 8.76
C MET A 309 17.42 6.92 9.32
N ASN A 310 17.45 6.52 10.60
CA ASN A 310 18.60 5.82 11.17
C ASN A 310 18.82 4.46 10.51
N ILE A 311 17.75 3.70 10.23
CA ILE A 311 17.86 2.42 9.51
C ILE A 311 18.31 2.65 8.07
N VAL A 312 17.80 3.67 7.38
CA VAL A 312 18.25 4.02 6.02
C VAL A 312 19.75 4.29 6.00
N ARG A 313 20.26 5.12 6.93
CA ARG A 313 21.71 5.42 7.06
C ARG A 313 22.53 4.16 7.32
N GLN A 314 22.04 3.25 8.16
CA GLN A 314 22.69 1.97 8.41
C GLN A 314 22.79 1.12 7.14
N ILE A 315 21.70 0.98 6.39
CA ILE A 315 21.67 0.20 5.14
C ILE A 315 22.65 0.78 4.12
N MET A 316 22.68 2.10 3.93
CA MET A 316 23.65 2.76 3.04
C MET A 316 25.09 2.46 3.46
N ASN A 317 25.41 2.53 4.76
CA ASN A 317 26.75 2.20 5.27
C ASN A 317 27.15 0.74 5.03
N GLU A 318 26.20 -0.20 5.10
CA GLU A 318 26.45 -1.62 4.81
C GLU A 318 26.72 -1.84 3.32
N CYS A 319 25.97 -1.18 2.44
CA CYS A 319 26.14 -1.31 0.99
C CYS A 319 27.52 -0.82 0.50
N GLU A 320 28.02 0.29 1.03
CA GLU A 320 29.34 0.83 0.65
C GLU A 320 30.51 -0.08 1.05
N ARG A 321 30.44 -0.72 2.21
CA ARG A 321 31.52 -1.62 2.68
C ARG A 321 31.72 -2.83 1.79
N VAL A 322 30.67 -3.26 1.11
CA VAL A 322 30.73 -4.42 0.19
C VAL A 322 31.28 -4.01 -1.18
N SER A 323 31.06 -2.77 -1.62
CA SER A 323 31.61 -2.26 -2.89
C SER A 323 33.13 -2.01 -2.85
N LEU A 324 33.74 -2.00 -1.66
CA LEU A 324 35.17 -1.79 -1.43
C LEU A 324 35.97 -3.10 -1.26
N GLN A 325 35.33 -4.26 -1.29
CA GLN A 325 35.92 -5.61 -1.26
C GLN A 325 35.84 -6.29 -2.63
#